data_15dbf328dfcff25901d4f06e0c1d26f1
#
_entry.id   15dbf328dfcff25901d4f06e0c1d26f1
#
_cell.length_a   1.000
_cell.length_b   1.000
_cell.length_c   1.000
_cell.angle_alpha   90.00
_cell.angle_beta   90.00
_cell.angle_gamma   90.00
#
_symmetry.space_group_name_H-M   'P 1'
#
loop_
_entity.id
_entity.type
_entity.pdbx_description
1 polymer ?
#
loop_
_entity_poly.entity_id
_entity_poly.type
_entity_poly.pdbx_seq_one_letter_code
_entity_poly.pdbx_strand_id
1 'polypeptide(L)'
;MNEHTSNPIIEMSGVSKWFGDFQVLKEVDLQVFSGERVVVCGPSGSGKSTLIRCLNRLEEHQEGRIVVDGIELDQDTQHINKVRSEVGMVFQQFNLFPHLTVLENCTLGPMKVRGLSKKDAEALAMEYLQRVRIPEQAAKYPGSLSGGQQQRVAIARSLCMQPRIMLFDEPTSALDPEMIKEVLDVMIDLAESGMTMICVTHEMGFARTVAHQMVFMDEGRIIESSPPAQFFSEPEHERTQLFLSQILSH
;
A
#
# COMPACT_ATOMS: atom_id res chain seq x y z
N MET A 1 1.77 -28.22 -0.65
CA MET A 1 3.14 -27.78 -0.89
C MET A 1 3.21 -27.31 -2.33
N ASN A 2 2.97 -26.04 -2.56
CA ASN A 2 3.28 -25.39 -3.84
C ASN A 2 4.57 -24.61 -3.61
N GLU A 3 5.69 -25.17 -4.03
CA GLU A 3 6.92 -24.42 -4.17
C GLU A 3 6.68 -23.35 -5.23
N HIS A 4 6.60 -22.10 -4.81
CA HIS A 4 6.62 -20.96 -5.71
C HIS A 4 8.00 -20.91 -6.37
N THR A 5 8.14 -21.50 -7.55
CA THR A 5 9.34 -21.42 -8.39
C THR A 5 9.46 -20.06 -9.09
N SER A 6 8.61 -19.08 -8.75
CA SER A 6 8.67 -17.72 -9.27
C SER A 6 9.50 -16.81 -8.35
N ASN A 7 10.34 -15.98 -8.95
CA ASN A 7 11.06 -14.94 -8.21
C ASN A 7 10.08 -13.99 -7.52
N PRO A 8 10.37 -13.50 -6.30
CA PRO A 8 9.55 -12.52 -5.62
C PRO A 8 9.45 -11.24 -6.46
N ILE A 9 8.26 -10.63 -6.47
CA ILE A 9 8.05 -9.33 -7.13
C ILE A 9 8.60 -8.18 -6.29
N ILE A 10 8.70 -8.38 -4.96
CA ILE A 10 9.36 -7.48 -4.02
C ILE A 10 10.33 -8.32 -3.18
N GLU A 11 11.57 -7.86 -3.07
CA GLU A 11 12.59 -8.45 -2.20
C GLU A 11 13.31 -7.34 -1.44
N MET A 12 13.31 -7.42 -0.13
CA MET A 12 14.13 -6.61 0.78
C MET A 12 15.09 -7.54 1.49
N SER A 13 16.39 -7.21 1.51
CA SER A 13 17.43 -8.03 2.13
C SER A 13 18.32 -7.15 3.01
N GLY A 14 18.26 -7.36 4.34
CA GLY A 14 19.05 -6.66 5.34
C GLY A 14 18.85 -5.15 5.34
N VAL A 15 17.62 -4.67 5.03
CA VAL A 15 17.35 -3.24 4.83
C VAL A 15 17.37 -2.48 6.14
N SER A 16 18.24 -1.46 6.21
CA SER A 16 18.34 -0.55 7.34
C SER A 16 18.17 0.91 6.90
N LYS A 17 17.46 1.68 7.73
CA LYS A 17 17.11 3.08 7.46
C LYS A 17 17.28 3.95 8.69
N TRP A 18 17.94 5.10 8.53
CA TRP A 18 18.10 6.13 9.56
C TRP A 18 17.49 7.46 9.14
N PHE A 19 16.99 8.21 10.12
CA PHE A 19 16.72 9.64 10.04
C PHE A 19 17.68 10.35 11.01
N GLY A 20 18.73 10.97 10.47
CA GLY A 20 19.84 11.42 11.28
C GLY A 20 20.48 10.26 12.03
N ASP A 21 20.58 10.34 13.36
CA ASP A 21 21.15 9.29 14.20
C ASP A 21 20.11 8.22 14.63
N PHE A 22 18.83 8.43 14.33
CA PHE A 22 17.77 7.53 14.75
C PHE A 22 17.51 6.44 13.71
N GLN A 23 17.78 5.19 14.09
CA GLN A 23 17.54 4.03 13.23
C GLN A 23 16.08 3.58 13.30
N VAL A 24 15.36 3.68 12.17
CA VAL A 24 13.93 3.35 12.06
C VAL A 24 13.70 1.94 11.52
N LEU A 25 14.55 1.47 10.58
CA LEU A 25 14.52 0.08 10.11
C LEU A 25 15.85 -0.58 10.43
N LYS A 26 15.80 -1.83 10.88
CA LYS A 26 16.95 -2.58 11.38
C LYS A 26 17.01 -3.96 10.73
N GLU A 27 17.83 -4.11 9.68
CA GLU A 27 18.09 -5.38 9.01
C GLU A 27 16.79 -6.10 8.60
N VAL A 28 15.91 -5.39 7.88
CA VAL A 28 14.59 -5.90 7.48
C VAL A 28 14.74 -6.79 6.24
N ASP A 29 14.24 -8.01 6.35
CA ASP A 29 14.07 -8.95 5.25
C ASP A 29 12.58 -9.15 4.96
N LEU A 30 12.17 -9.04 3.69
CA LEU A 30 10.78 -9.24 3.26
C LEU A 30 10.77 -9.74 1.81
N GLN A 31 9.96 -10.75 1.54
CA GLN A 31 9.66 -11.21 0.18
C GLN A 31 8.15 -11.18 -0.04
N VAL A 32 7.75 -10.70 -1.22
CA VAL A 32 6.35 -10.71 -1.65
C VAL A 32 6.27 -11.26 -3.06
N PHE A 33 5.34 -12.16 -3.30
CA PHE A 33 5.14 -12.80 -4.60
C PHE A 33 3.99 -12.14 -5.38
N SER A 34 3.98 -12.31 -6.70
CA SER A 34 2.92 -11.74 -7.55
C SER A 34 1.55 -12.28 -7.14
N GLY A 35 0.57 -11.37 -6.97
CA GLY A 35 -0.77 -11.69 -6.49
C GLY A 35 -0.87 -11.89 -4.96
N GLU A 36 0.26 -11.81 -4.25
CA GLU A 36 0.25 -11.94 -2.80
C GLU A 36 -0.23 -10.66 -2.12
N ARG A 37 -0.90 -10.83 -1.00
CA ARG A 37 -1.42 -9.74 -0.15
C ARG A 37 -0.78 -9.83 1.23
N VAL A 38 0.12 -8.89 1.50
CA VAL A 38 0.84 -8.79 2.76
C VAL A 38 0.22 -7.67 3.59
N VAL A 39 -0.16 -7.96 4.82
CA VAL A 39 -0.61 -6.94 5.78
C VAL A 39 0.46 -6.74 6.84
N VAL A 40 0.91 -5.49 6.98
CA VAL A 40 1.91 -5.07 7.95
C VAL A 40 1.19 -4.38 9.10
N CYS A 41 1.36 -4.89 10.32
CA CYS A 41 0.79 -4.34 11.54
C CYS A 41 1.86 -4.17 12.64
N GLY A 42 1.50 -3.49 13.72
CA GLY A 42 2.41 -3.22 14.83
C GLY A 42 2.16 -1.85 15.46
N PRO A 43 2.78 -1.53 16.60
CA PRO A 43 2.58 -0.26 17.31
C PRO A 43 2.98 0.95 16.46
N SER A 44 2.46 2.13 16.84
CA SER A 44 2.87 3.39 16.21
C SER A 44 4.38 3.61 16.40
N GLY A 45 5.05 4.10 15.35
CA GLY A 45 6.49 4.31 15.37
C GLY A 45 7.35 3.05 15.15
N SER A 46 6.77 1.88 14.90
CA SER A 46 7.53 0.64 14.64
C SER A 46 8.22 0.58 13.26
N GLY A 47 8.03 1.57 12.40
CA GLY A 47 8.70 1.65 11.08
C GLY A 47 7.86 1.22 9.89
N LYS A 48 6.57 0.85 10.05
CA LYS A 48 5.69 0.33 8.99
C LYS A 48 5.59 1.23 7.76
N SER A 49 5.25 2.49 7.96
CA SER A 49 5.16 3.48 6.86
C SER A 49 6.51 3.71 6.19
N THR A 50 7.60 3.72 6.96
CA THR A 50 8.97 3.85 6.42
C THR A 50 9.31 2.63 5.56
N LEU A 51 8.96 1.42 5.99
CA LEU A 51 9.19 0.19 5.24
C LEU A 51 8.56 0.28 3.85
N ILE A 52 7.25 0.59 3.76
CA ILE A 52 6.58 0.63 2.46
C ILE A 52 7.03 1.81 1.60
N ARG A 53 7.43 2.94 2.20
CA ARG A 53 7.97 4.10 1.47
C ARG A 53 9.37 3.85 0.92
N CYS A 54 10.12 2.91 1.47
CA CYS A 54 11.37 2.45 0.87
C CYS A 54 11.14 1.70 -0.45
N LEU A 55 10.01 0.98 -0.62
CA LEU A 55 9.71 0.18 -1.80
C LEU A 55 9.49 1.00 -3.09
N ASN A 56 9.13 2.27 -2.97
CA ASN A 56 9.02 3.19 -4.12
C ASN A 56 10.02 4.35 -4.04
N ARG A 57 11.00 4.22 -3.13
CA ARG A 57 12.06 5.20 -2.85
C ARG A 57 11.54 6.61 -2.53
N LEU A 58 10.38 6.71 -1.89
CA LEU A 58 10.00 7.95 -1.19
C LEU A 58 10.86 8.16 0.04
N GLU A 59 11.31 7.07 0.66
CA GLU A 59 12.36 7.06 1.67
C GLU A 59 13.56 6.26 1.15
N GLU A 60 14.75 6.83 1.29
CA GLU A 60 16.00 6.19 0.88
C GLU A 60 16.57 5.35 2.03
N HIS A 61 16.77 4.05 1.81
CA HIS A 61 17.50 3.19 2.75
C HIS A 61 19.01 3.42 2.64
N GLN A 62 19.74 3.20 3.73
CA GLN A 62 21.19 3.40 3.74
C GLN A 62 21.96 2.08 3.62
N GLU A 63 21.40 0.97 4.12
CA GLU A 63 22.01 -0.36 4.04
C GLU A 63 21.00 -1.39 3.54
N GLY A 64 21.54 -2.51 3.04
CA GLY A 64 20.75 -3.58 2.47
C GLY A 64 20.41 -3.37 1.00
N ARG A 65 19.50 -4.19 0.50
CA ARG A 65 19.12 -4.24 -0.92
C ARG A 65 17.61 -4.32 -1.06
N ILE A 66 17.05 -3.55 -1.99
CA ILE A 66 15.62 -3.61 -2.35
C ILE A 66 15.51 -3.85 -3.85
N VAL A 67 14.76 -4.88 -4.24
CA VAL A 67 14.39 -5.17 -5.63
C VAL A 67 12.88 -5.14 -5.76
N VAL A 68 12.37 -4.41 -6.72
CA VAL A 68 10.94 -4.31 -7.03
C VAL A 68 10.72 -4.57 -8.50
N ASP A 69 9.90 -5.54 -8.83
CA ASP A 69 9.63 -5.99 -10.21
C ASP A 69 10.91 -6.27 -11.01
N GLY A 70 11.88 -6.92 -10.37
CA GLY A 70 13.18 -7.24 -10.95
C GLY A 70 14.14 -6.06 -11.11
N ILE A 71 13.78 -4.86 -10.62
CA ILE A 71 14.60 -3.65 -10.68
C ILE A 71 15.14 -3.36 -9.29
N GLU A 72 16.46 -3.27 -9.16
CA GLU A 72 17.09 -2.85 -7.92
C GLU A 72 16.92 -1.34 -7.72
N LEU A 73 16.51 -0.95 -6.51
CA LEU A 73 16.38 0.44 -6.12
C LEU A 73 17.73 1.01 -5.68
N ASP A 74 18.49 1.45 -6.66
CA ASP A 74 19.75 2.18 -6.50
C ASP A 74 19.57 3.70 -6.61
N GLN A 75 20.65 4.43 -6.92
CA GLN A 75 20.62 5.88 -7.13
C GLN A 75 20.23 6.28 -8.55
N ASP A 76 20.03 5.32 -9.47
CA ASP A 76 19.66 5.62 -10.85
C ASP A 76 18.19 6.10 -10.91
N THR A 77 18.01 7.34 -11.34
CA THR A 77 16.70 7.96 -11.46
C THR A 77 15.79 7.26 -12.48
N GLN A 78 16.36 6.59 -13.48
CA GLN A 78 15.59 5.81 -14.45
C GLN A 78 14.98 4.58 -13.80
N HIS A 79 15.74 3.85 -12.98
CA HIS A 79 15.26 2.73 -12.21
C HIS A 79 14.14 3.16 -11.25
N ILE A 80 14.34 4.24 -10.50
CA ILE A 80 13.35 4.79 -9.58
C ILE A 80 12.05 5.15 -10.31
N ASN A 81 12.12 5.86 -11.43
CA ASN A 81 10.95 6.27 -12.20
C ASN A 81 10.21 5.05 -12.78
N LYS A 82 10.93 4.04 -13.25
CA LYS A 82 10.34 2.80 -13.73
C LYS A 82 9.60 2.05 -12.62
N VAL A 83 10.20 1.90 -11.43
CA VAL A 83 9.53 1.30 -10.28
C VAL A 83 8.30 2.12 -9.89
N ARG A 84 8.40 3.46 -9.79
CA ARG A 84 7.27 4.32 -9.45
C ARG A 84 6.11 4.28 -10.46
N SER A 85 6.37 3.89 -11.70
CA SER A 85 5.30 3.69 -12.68
C SER A 85 4.55 2.37 -12.47
N GLU A 86 5.21 1.35 -11.90
CA GLU A 86 4.62 0.03 -11.66
C GLU A 86 4.10 -0.17 -10.22
N VAL A 87 4.37 0.79 -9.33
CA VAL A 87 3.96 0.76 -7.92
C VAL A 87 3.01 1.91 -7.63
N GLY A 88 1.74 1.59 -7.43
CA GLY A 88 0.74 2.55 -6.93
C GLY A 88 0.87 2.72 -5.43
N MET A 89 0.67 3.93 -4.92
CA MET A 89 0.68 4.20 -3.49
C MET A 89 -0.52 5.05 -3.08
N VAL A 90 -1.17 4.61 -2.01
CA VAL A 90 -2.29 5.29 -1.34
C VAL A 90 -1.86 5.63 0.07
N PHE A 91 -1.96 6.90 0.43
CA PHE A 91 -1.50 7.43 1.71
C PHE A 91 -2.65 7.59 2.70
N GLN A 92 -2.33 7.74 3.97
CA GLN A 92 -3.24 8.12 5.03
C GLN A 92 -3.95 9.46 4.74
N GLN A 93 -3.17 10.47 4.29
CA GLN A 93 -3.72 11.69 3.72
C GLN A 93 -3.93 11.47 2.24
N PHE A 94 -5.09 11.84 1.72
CA PHE A 94 -5.52 11.53 0.35
C PHE A 94 -4.58 12.06 -0.74
N ASN A 95 -3.86 13.15 -0.45
CA ASN A 95 -2.87 13.80 -1.32
C ASN A 95 -3.39 14.11 -2.73
N LEU A 96 -4.68 14.46 -2.83
CA LEU A 96 -5.29 14.90 -4.07
C LEU A 96 -4.84 16.32 -4.41
N PHE A 97 -4.73 16.62 -5.70
CA PHE A 97 -4.47 17.97 -6.19
C PHE A 97 -5.76 18.80 -6.02
N PRO A 98 -5.81 19.78 -5.09
CA PRO A 98 -7.06 20.47 -4.73
C PRO A 98 -7.58 21.38 -5.84
N HIS A 99 -6.72 21.80 -6.76
CA HIS A 99 -7.04 22.66 -7.91
C HIS A 99 -7.44 21.89 -9.16
N LEU A 100 -7.42 20.56 -9.13
CA LEU A 100 -7.86 19.67 -10.20
C LEU A 100 -9.18 18.99 -9.79
N THR A 101 -10.05 18.75 -10.76
CA THR A 101 -11.23 17.91 -10.56
C THR A 101 -10.82 16.46 -10.26
N VAL A 102 -11.77 15.65 -9.81
CA VAL A 102 -11.58 14.21 -9.60
C VAL A 102 -11.07 13.54 -10.87
N LEU A 103 -11.70 13.81 -12.00
CA LEU A 103 -11.31 13.26 -13.30
C LEU A 103 -9.88 13.69 -13.67
N GLU A 104 -9.53 14.96 -13.50
CA GLU A 104 -8.19 15.47 -13.77
C GLU A 104 -7.13 14.88 -12.84
N ASN A 105 -7.45 14.65 -11.56
CA ASN A 105 -6.57 13.92 -10.63
C ASN A 105 -6.25 12.52 -11.15
N CYS A 106 -7.23 11.83 -11.72
CA CYS A 106 -7.06 10.47 -12.24
C CYS A 106 -6.37 10.42 -13.61
N THR A 107 -6.52 11.45 -14.45
CA THR A 107 -5.98 11.45 -15.82
C THR A 107 -4.55 11.99 -15.93
N LEU A 108 -4.10 12.80 -14.98
CA LEU A 108 -2.80 13.47 -15.03
C LEU A 108 -1.63 12.49 -15.17
N GLY A 109 -1.59 11.44 -14.32
CA GLY A 109 -0.55 10.41 -14.35
C GLY A 109 -0.50 9.66 -15.68
N PRO A 110 -1.60 9.03 -16.12
CA PRO A 110 -1.69 8.34 -17.41
C PRO A 110 -1.25 9.18 -18.59
N MET A 111 -1.65 10.46 -18.65
CA MET A 111 -1.26 11.36 -19.74
C MET A 111 0.23 11.74 -19.70
N LYS A 112 0.78 12.04 -18.51
CA LYS A 112 2.14 12.55 -18.36
C LYS A 112 3.20 11.47 -18.33
N VAL A 113 2.89 10.31 -17.77
CA VAL A 113 3.85 9.22 -17.55
C VAL A 113 3.67 8.09 -18.55
N ARG A 114 2.40 7.69 -18.83
CA ARG A 114 2.10 6.61 -19.78
C ARG A 114 1.90 7.11 -21.22
N GLY A 115 1.81 8.43 -21.43
CA GLY A 115 1.64 9.03 -22.77
C GLY A 115 0.27 8.82 -23.39
N LEU A 116 -0.77 8.49 -22.60
CA LEU A 116 -2.11 8.30 -23.11
C LEU A 116 -2.68 9.61 -23.67
N SER A 117 -3.51 9.48 -24.71
CA SER A 117 -4.32 10.61 -25.17
C SER A 117 -5.30 11.05 -24.09
N LYS A 118 -5.74 12.31 -24.12
CA LYS A 118 -6.74 12.82 -23.17
C LYS A 118 -8.00 11.95 -23.17
N LYS A 119 -8.48 11.57 -24.35
CA LYS A 119 -9.68 10.72 -24.51
C LYS A 119 -9.51 9.35 -23.86
N ASP A 120 -8.38 8.71 -24.06
CA ASP A 120 -8.13 7.37 -23.50
C ASP A 120 -7.91 7.44 -22.00
N ALA A 121 -7.23 8.49 -21.51
CA ALA A 121 -7.04 8.72 -20.07
C ALA A 121 -8.36 9.00 -19.35
N GLU A 122 -9.26 9.80 -19.96
CA GLU A 122 -10.61 10.05 -19.40
C GLU A 122 -11.46 8.79 -19.37
N ALA A 123 -11.43 7.97 -20.42
CA ALA A 123 -12.15 6.69 -20.46
C ALA A 123 -11.64 5.74 -19.36
N LEU A 124 -10.32 5.61 -19.22
CA LEU A 124 -9.68 4.81 -18.19
C LEU A 124 -10.02 5.32 -16.77
N ALA A 125 -9.98 6.63 -16.59
CA ALA A 125 -10.31 7.25 -15.30
C ALA A 125 -11.77 6.99 -14.90
N MET A 126 -12.71 7.09 -15.85
CA MET A 126 -14.13 6.80 -15.59
C MET A 126 -14.35 5.32 -15.25
N GLU A 127 -13.64 4.40 -15.89
CA GLU A 127 -13.67 2.97 -15.54
C GLU A 127 -13.25 2.74 -14.08
N TYR A 128 -12.12 3.33 -13.65
CA TYR A 128 -11.66 3.16 -12.28
C TYR A 128 -12.52 3.93 -11.26
N LEU A 129 -13.06 5.09 -11.60
CA LEU A 129 -14.04 5.79 -10.75
C LEU A 129 -15.31 4.96 -10.56
N GLN A 130 -15.75 4.23 -11.59
CA GLN A 130 -16.85 3.29 -11.48
C GLN A 130 -16.49 2.09 -10.59
N ARG A 131 -15.26 1.55 -10.73
CA ARG A 131 -14.76 0.45 -9.90
C ARG A 131 -14.70 0.82 -8.42
N VAL A 132 -14.34 2.06 -8.10
CA VAL A 132 -14.35 2.58 -6.71
C VAL A 132 -15.69 3.21 -6.30
N ARG A 133 -16.75 3.04 -7.13
CA ARG A 133 -18.15 3.37 -6.85
C ARG A 133 -18.42 4.87 -6.63
N ILE A 134 -17.75 5.75 -7.39
CA ILE A 134 -17.93 7.22 -7.32
C ILE A 134 -17.85 7.92 -8.71
N PRO A 135 -18.36 7.36 -9.81
CA PRO A 135 -18.24 7.98 -11.14
C PRO A 135 -18.96 9.34 -11.22
N GLU A 136 -20.03 9.55 -10.44
CA GLU A 136 -20.79 10.80 -10.38
C GLU A 136 -20.01 11.98 -9.78
N GLN A 137 -18.87 11.70 -9.13
CA GLN A 137 -18.02 12.73 -8.54
C GLN A 137 -16.97 13.29 -9.53
N ALA A 138 -16.87 12.75 -10.76
CA ALA A 138 -15.80 13.04 -11.71
C ALA A 138 -15.54 14.54 -11.97
N ALA A 139 -16.61 15.36 -12.04
CA ALA A 139 -16.52 16.80 -12.30
C ALA A 139 -16.29 17.65 -11.04
N LYS A 140 -16.32 17.07 -9.85
CA LYS A 140 -16.15 17.80 -8.59
C LYS A 140 -14.67 17.99 -8.23
N TYR A 141 -14.43 18.95 -7.35
CA TYR A 141 -13.11 19.17 -6.74
C TYR A 141 -12.98 18.43 -5.42
N PRO A 142 -11.78 18.03 -4.99
CA PRO A 142 -11.56 17.28 -3.75
C PRO A 142 -12.21 17.92 -2.52
N GLY A 143 -12.17 19.23 -2.39
CA GLY A 143 -12.75 19.95 -1.24
C GLY A 143 -14.27 19.83 -1.08
N SER A 144 -14.99 19.32 -2.08
CA SER A 144 -16.42 19.07 -2.02
C SER A 144 -16.80 17.60 -1.73
N LEU A 145 -15.81 16.77 -1.46
CA LEU A 145 -15.96 15.33 -1.21
C LEU A 145 -15.80 15.01 0.28
N SER A 146 -16.50 13.96 0.74
CA SER A 146 -16.22 13.37 2.05
C SER A 146 -14.82 12.72 2.09
N GLY A 147 -14.29 12.48 3.29
CA GLY A 147 -13.00 11.79 3.45
C GLY A 147 -12.94 10.43 2.74
N GLY A 148 -13.98 9.61 2.90
CA GLY A 148 -14.07 8.31 2.24
C GLY A 148 -14.15 8.42 0.70
N GLN A 149 -14.84 9.44 0.18
CA GLN A 149 -14.84 9.72 -1.26
C GLN A 149 -13.46 10.17 -1.74
N GLN A 150 -12.77 11.06 -1.01
CA GLN A 150 -11.41 11.48 -1.36
C GLN A 150 -10.44 10.29 -1.37
N GLN A 151 -10.55 9.39 -0.41
CA GLN A 151 -9.72 8.18 -0.36
C GLN A 151 -9.99 7.25 -1.54
N ARG A 152 -11.25 7.05 -1.91
CA ARG A 152 -11.60 6.26 -3.10
C ARG A 152 -11.09 6.92 -4.39
N VAL A 153 -11.08 8.25 -4.49
CA VAL A 153 -10.41 8.97 -5.59
C VAL A 153 -8.91 8.72 -5.59
N ALA A 154 -8.25 8.72 -4.43
CA ALA A 154 -6.81 8.43 -4.32
C ALA A 154 -6.48 7.00 -4.78
N ILE A 155 -7.35 6.03 -4.45
CA ILE A 155 -7.23 4.65 -4.94
C ILE A 155 -7.42 4.63 -6.47
N ALA A 156 -8.49 5.24 -7.01
CA ALA A 156 -8.74 5.30 -8.45
C ALA A 156 -7.57 5.95 -9.20
N ARG A 157 -7.05 7.07 -8.71
CA ARG A 157 -5.87 7.74 -9.27
C ARG A 157 -4.65 6.81 -9.37
N SER A 158 -4.39 6.05 -8.31
CA SER A 158 -3.29 5.07 -8.31
C SER A 158 -3.55 3.96 -9.33
N LEU A 159 -4.77 3.43 -9.41
CA LEU A 159 -5.16 2.38 -10.35
C LEU A 159 -5.12 2.83 -11.81
N CYS A 160 -5.36 4.12 -12.10
CA CYS A 160 -5.24 4.68 -13.45
C CYS A 160 -3.81 4.56 -14.02
N MET A 161 -2.80 4.41 -13.17
CA MET A 161 -1.45 4.07 -13.60
C MET A 161 -1.28 2.60 -14.00
N GLN A 162 -2.30 1.76 -13.81
CA GLN A 162 -2.26 0.31 -14.06
C GLN A 162 -1.03 -0.36 -13.42
N PRO A 163 -0.83 -0.17 -12.10
CA PRO A 163 0.34 -0.66 -11.40
C PRO A 163 0.28 -2.18 -11.22
N ARG A 164 1.45 -2.81 -11.13
CA ARG A 164 1.57 -4.23 -10.77
C ARG A 164 1.46 -4.48 -9.27
N ILE A 165 1.77 -3.47 -8.46
CA ILE A 165 1.81 -3.52 -7.00
C ILE A 165 1.07 -2.31 -6.45
N MET A 166 0.22 -2.52 -5.43
CA MET A 166 -0.43 -1.45 -4.68
C MET A 166 0.08 -1.42 -3.23
N LEU A 167 0.55 -0.26 -2.80
CA LEU A 167 0.96 0.02 -1.44
C LEU A 167 -0.10 0.89 -0.76
N PHE A 168 -0.54 0.49 0.44
CA PHE A 168 -1.51 1.23 1.25
C PHE A 168 -0.88 1.59 2.60
N ASP A 169 -0.74 2.88 2.88
CA ASP A 169 -0.18 3.42 4.12
C ASP A 169 -1.30 3.96 5.00
N GLU A 170 -1.86 3.11 5.86
CA GLU A 170 -2.96 3.41 6.78
C GLU A 170 -4.15 4.13 6.09
N PRO A 171 -4.75 3.55 5.05
CA PRO A 171 -5.69 4.25 4.17
C PRO A 171 -7.01 4.66 4.85
N THR A 172 -7.30 4.16 6.05
CA THR A 172 -8.54 4.42 6.79
C THR A 172 -8.35 5.30 8.03
N SER A 173 -7.11 5.53 8.47
CA SER A 173 -6.83 6.18 9.77
C SER A 173 -7.23 7.66 9.86
N ALA A 174 -7.44 8.33 8.71
CA ALA A 174 -7.93 9.72 8.65
C ALA A 174 -9.45 9.81 8.40
N LEU A 175 -10.18 8.69 8.48
CA LEU A 175 -11.61 8.61 8.15
C LEU A 175 -12.48 8.45 9.39
N ASP A 176 -13.68 9.01 9.32
CA ASP A 176 -14.72 8.70 10.29
C ASP A 176 -15.17 7.22 10.16
N PRO A 177 -15.57 6.55 11.25
CA PRO A 177 -15.93 5.13 11.25
C PRO A 177 -16.97 4.74 10.19
N GLU A 178 -17.91 5.63 9.89
CA GLU A 178 -18.96 5.40 8.88
C GLU A 178 -18.41 5.27 7.46
N MET A 179 -17.25 5.90 7.18
CA MET A 179 -16.61 5.92 5.86
C MET A 179 -15.60 4.80 5.65
N ILE A 180 -15.11 4.18 6.74
CA ILE A 180 -14.08 3.13 6.68
C ILE A 180 -14.55 1.96 5.83
N LYS A 181 -15.79 1.51 6.05
CA LYS A 181 -16.34 0.34 5.37
C LYS A 181 -16.31 0.49 3.84
N GLU A 182 -16.70 1.64 3.31
CA GLU A 182 -16.73 1.87 1.85
C GLU A 182 -15.33 1.78 1.21
N VAL A 183 -14.30 2.22 1.92
CA VAL A 183 -12.90 2.13 1.47
C VAL A 183 -12.40 0.70 1.56
N LEU A 184 -12.68 0.00 2.67
CA LEU A 184 -12.29 -1.40 2.85
C LEU A 184 -12.96 -2.32 1.83
N ASP A 185 -14.24 -2.10 1.50
CA ASP A 185 -14.95 -2.87 0.47
C ASP A 185 -14.24 -2.75 -0.89
N VAL A 186 -13.80 -1.54 -1.28
CA VAL A 186 -13.00 -1.34 -2.50
C VAL A 186 -11.66 -2.08 -2.42
N MET A 187 -10.99 -2.06 -1.28
CA MET A 187 -9.72 -2.77 -1.11
C MET A 187 -9.91 -4.30 -1.15
N ILE A 188 -11.03 -4.82 -0.65
CA ILE A 188 -11.40 -6.24 -0.77
C ILE A 188 -11.61 -6.61 -2.24
N ASP A 189 -12.39 -5.81 -3.00
CA ASP A 189 -12.60 -6.02 -4.44
C ASP A 189 -11.26 -6.07 -5.21
N LEU A 190 -10.30 -5.23 -4.84
CA LEU A 190 -8.94 -5.23 -5.42
C LEU A 190 -8.16 -6.51 -5.05
N ALA A 191 -8.24 -6.93 -3.80
CA ALA A 191 -7.61 -8.16 -3.32
C ALA A 191 -8.14 -9.38 -4.06
N GLU A 192 -9.47 -9.49 -4.22
CA GLU A 192 -10.13 -10.58 -4.95
C GLU A 192 -9.79 -10.59 -6.44
N SER A 193 -9.50 -9.43 -7.03
CA SER A 193 -9.04 -9.34 -8.42
C SER A 193 -7.60 -9.84 -8.64
N GLY A 194 -6.90 -10.31 -7.60
CA GLY A 194 -5.54 -10.83 -7.67
C GLY A 194 -4.45 -9.75 -7.67
N MET A 195 -4.75 -8.51 -7.24
CA MET A 195 -3.77 -7.45 -7.12
C MET A 195 -2.71 -7.80 -6.07
N THR A 196 -1.43 -7.60 -6.41
CA THR A 196 -0.35 -7.65 -5.42
C THR A 196 -0.45 -6.45 -4.50
N MET A 197 -0.54 -6.65 -3.20
CA MET A 197 -0.79 -5.58 -2.23
C MET A 197 0.10 -5.68 -0.99
N ILE A 198 0.61 -4.54 -0.54
CA ILE A 198 1.14 -4.40 0.83
C ILE A 198 0.30 -3.33 1.53
N CYS A 199 -0.33 -3.71 2.64
CA CYS A 199 -1.23 -2.84 3.38
C CYS A 199 -0.72 -2.64 4.81
N VAL A 200 -0.36 -1.42 5.17
CA VAL A 200 -0.20 -1.02 6.58
C VAL A 200 -1.57 -0.62 7.09
N THR A 201 -2.07 -1.32 8.11
CA THR A 201 -3.41 -1.05 8.65
C THR A 201 -3.57 -1.52 10.08
N HIS A 202 -4.51 -0.90 10.79
CA HIS A 202 -5.01 -1.33 12.10
C HIS A 202 -6.37 -2.06 11.99
N GLU A 203 -6.92 -2.21 10.79
CA GLU A 203 -8.20 -2.88 10.52
C GLU A 203 -8.01 -4.40 10.52
N MET A 204 -8.00 -5.03 11.71
CA MET A 204 -7.71 -6.47 11.84
C MET A 204 -8.77 -7.36 11.19
N GLY A 205 -10.03 -6.92 11.13
CA GLY A 205 -11.10 -7.61 10.40
C GLY A 205 -10.81 -7.70 8.90
N PHE A 206 -10.38 -6.59 8.30
CA PHE A 206 -9.93 -6.54 6.91
C PHE A 206 -8.69 -7.43 6.69
N ALA A 207 -7.68 -7.28 7.57
CA ALA A 207 -6.46 -8.07 7.49
C ALA A 207 -6.74 -9.57 7.47
N ARG A 208 -7.62 -10.04 8.38
CA ARG A 208 -8.03 -11.45 8.48
C ARG A 208 -8.72 -11.95 7.21
N THR A 209 -9.44 -11.08 6.50
CA THR A 209 -10.21 -11.44 5.31
C THR A 209 -9.33 -11.52 4.06
N VAL A 210 -8.38 -10.57 3.89
CA VAL A 210 -7.67 -10.43 2.61
C VAL A 210 -6.24 -10.93 2.62
N ALA A 211 -5.56 -10.94 3.77
CA ALA A 211 -4.14 -11.25 3.83
C ALA A 211 -3.84 -12.71 3.47
N HIS A 212 -2.76 -12.90 2.72
CA HIS A 212 -2.08 -14.19 2.61
C HIS A 212 -1.01 -14.32 3.71
N GLN A 213 -0.38 -13.18 4.05
CA GLN A 213 0.69 -13.10 5.03
C GLN A 213 0.47 -11.89 5.94
N MET A 214 0.58 -12.11 7.23
CA MET A 214 0.64 -11.06 8.26
C MET A 214 2.10 -10.82 8.64
N VAL A 215 2.50 -9.56 8.74
CA VAL A 215 3.84 -9.15 9.17
C VAL A 215 3.69 -8.23 10.38
N PHE A 216 4.19 -8.65 11.52
CA PHE A 216 4.22 -7.83 12.74
C PHE A 216 5.57 -7.14 12.87
N MET A 217 5.54 -5.82 12.94
CA MET A 217 6.73 -4.99 13.15
C MET A 217 6.75 -4.37 14.54
N ASP A 218 7.91 -4.42 15.18
CA ASP A 218 8.18 -3.68 16.42
C ASP A 218 9.63 -3.19 16.44
N GLU A 219 9.86 -1.99 16.97
CA GLU A 219 11.17 -1.36 17.12
C GLU A 219 12.06 -1.39 15.85
N GLY A 220 11.46 -1.27 14.67
CA GLY A 220 12.14 -1.23 13.39
C GLY A 220 12.51 -2.61 12.80
N ARG A 221 12.02 -3.70 13.39
CA ARG A 221 12.26 -5.08 12.94
C ARG A 221 10.95 -5.78 12.58
N ILE A 222 11.03 -6.74 11.68
CA ILE A 222 9.97 -7.75 11.55
C ILE A 222 10.19 -8.77 12.65
N ILE A 223 9.21 -8.87 13.55
CA ILE A 223 9.25 -9.75 14.72
C ILE A 223 8.61 -11.10 14.40
N GLU A 224 7.53 -11.09 13.61
CA GLU A 224 6.80 -12.28 13.23
C GLU A 224 6.19 -12.10 11.84
N SER A 225 6.20 -13.19 11.06
CA SER A 225 5.60 -13.24 9.74
C SER A 225 4.95 -14.60 9.57
N SER A 226 3.61 -14.64 9.50
CA SER A 226 2.85 -15.90 9.44
C SER A 226 1.52 -15.73 8.71
N PRO A 227 0.88 -16.81 8.21
CA PRO A 227 -0.45 -16.75 7.64
C PRO A 227 -1.47 -16.25 8.66
N PRO A 228 -2.56 -15.56 8.23
CA PRO A 228 -3.55 -14.97 9.14
C PRO A 228 -4.12 -15.96 10.17
N ALA A 229 -4.41 -17.19 9.75
CA ALA A 229 -4.95 -18.21 10.67
C ALA A 229 -4.04 -18.43 11.87
N GLN A 230 -2.73 -18.61 11.65
CA GLN A 230 -1.73 -18.79 12.71
C GLN A 230 -1.53 -17.49 13.49
N PHE A 231 -1.36 -16.37 12.78
CA PHE A 231 -1.11 -15.08 13.39
C PHE A 231 -2.16 -14.69 14.45
N PHE A 232 -3.45 -14.94 14.17
CA PHE A 232 -4.54 -14.56 15.06
C PHE A 232 -4.91 -15.60 16.11
N SER A 233 -4.62 -16.91 15.91
CA SER A 233 -4.96 -17.97 16.84
C SER A 233 -3.80 -18.41 17.73
N GLU A 234 -2.61 -18.46 17.17
CA GLU A 234 -1.41 -19.01 17.80
C GLU A 234 -0.16 -18.17 17.46
N PRO A 235 -0.16 -16.86 17.80
CA PRO A 235 1.01 -16.01 17.55
C PRO A 235 2.23 -16.54 18.33
N GLU A 236 3.37 -16.66 17.67
CA GLU A 236 4.56 -17.31 18.22
C GLU A 236 5.33 -16.39 19.19
N HIS A 237 5.38 -15.08 18.86
CA HIS A 237 6.18 -14.15 19.62
C HIS A 237 5.37 -13.42 20.70
N GLU A 238 5.92 -13.32 21.91
CA GLU A 238 5.24 -12.67 23.07
C GLU A 238 4.78 -11.22 22.75
N ARG A 239 5.56 -10.47 21.98
CA ARG A 239 5.20 -9.11 21.57
C ARG A 239 4.00 -9.08 20.66
N THR A 240 3.87 -10.06 19.75
CA THR A 240 2.68 -10.22 18.90
C THR A 240 1.44 -10.56 19.72
N GLN A 241 1.59 -11.48 20.69
CA GLN A 241 0.50 -11.86 21.61
C GLN A 241 0.01 -10.64 22.40
N LEU A 242 0.93 -9.86 22.97
CA LEU A 242 0.60 -8.64 23.69
C LEU A 242 -0.13 -7.62 22.81
N PHE A 243 0.38 -7.37 21.61
CA PHE A 243 -0.24 -6.46 20.65
C PHE A 243 -1.66 -6.89 20.27
N LEU A 244 -1.86 -8.16 19.93
CA LEU A 244 -3.17 -8.68 19.59
C LEU A 244 -4.15 -8.63 20.75
N SER A 245 -3.70 -8.90 21.98
CA SER A 245 -4.56 -8.80 23.17
C SER A 245 -5.09 -7.38 23.40
N GLN A 246 -4.30 -6.37 23.06
CA GLN A 246 -4.71 -4.96 23.19
C GLN A 246 -5.71 -4.52 22.12
N ILE A 247 -5.55 -5.01 20.89
CA ILE A 247 -6.40 -4.58 19.75
C ILE A 247 -7.70 -5.37 19.68
N LEU A 248 -7.68 -6.67 20.01
CA LEU A 248 -8.87 -7.54 19.92
C LEU A 248 -9.78 -7.44 21.15
N SER A 249 -9.36 -6.75 22.21
CA SER A 249 -10.17 -6.50 23.42
C SER A 249 -11.08 -5.26 23.31
N HIS A 250 -11.08 -4.60 22.16
CA HIS A 250 -11.97 -3.49 21.80
C HIS A 250 -12.84 -3.91 20.61
#